data_12c183f545d94551519dee95155e53b6
#
_entry.id   12c183f545d94551519dee95155e53b6
#
_cell.length_a   1.000
_cell.length_b   1.000
_cell.length_c   1.000
_cell.angle_alpha   90.00
_cell.angle_beta   90.00
_cell.angle_gamma   90.00
#
_symmetry.space_group_name_H-M   'P 1'
#
loop_
_entity.id
_entity.type
_entity.pdbx_description
1 polymer ?
#
loop_
_entity_poly.entity_id
_entity_poly.type
_entity_poly.pdbx_seq_one_letter_code
_entity_poly.pdbx_strand_id
1 'polypeptide(L)'
;MKVLKFGAVWCNGCVVMKPRWGQLEKEFPWLQTEFYDYDRDKDMVRKYNVTDELPMVVFLDKQGNEFLRISGEISKEKIVEIILANKDK
;
A
#
# COMPACT_ATOMS: atom_id res chain seq x y z
N MET A 1 8.44 -8.42 -3.81
CA MET A 1 7.62 -7.64 -2.87
C MET A 1 6.37 -7.15 -3.58
N LYS A 2 5.24 -7.27 -2.94
CA LYS A 2 3.97 -6.75 -3.44
C LYS A 2 3.39 -5.79 -2.40
N VAL A 3 2.80 -4.68 -2.87
CA VAL A 3 2.20 -3.68 -1.99
C VAL A 3 0.71 -3.61 -2.29
N LEU A 4 -0.11 -3.82 -1.26
CA LEU A 4 -1.55 -3.69 -1.36
C LEU A 4 -1.94 -2.33 -0.77
N LYS A 5 -2.59 -1.51 -1.58
CA LYS A 5 -3.00 -0.16 -1.17
C LYS A 5 -4.50 -0.14 -0.99
N PHE A 6 -4.96 0.14 0.21
CA PHE A 6 -6.39 0.22 0.54
C PHE A 6 -6.79 1.67 0.72
N GLY A 7 -7.86 2.08 0.05
CA GLY A 7 -8.35 3.44 0.14
C GLY A 7 -9.85 3.51 -0.08
N ALA A 8 -10.39 4.73 -0.09
CA ALA A 8 -11.81 4.97 -0.31
C ALA A 8 -12.00 6.38 -0.88
N VAL A 9 -13.13 6.59 -1.56
CA VAL A 9 -13.44 7.90 -2.16
C VAL A 9 -13.59 9.00 -1.11
N TRP A 10 -13.99 8.64 0.11
CA TRP A 10 -14.16 9.59 1.21
C TRP A 10 -12.88 9.84 2.01
N CYS A 11 -11.78 9.22 1.66
CA CYS A 11 -10.52 9.30 2.41
C CYS A 11 -9.62 10.39 1.81
N ASN A 12 -9.46 11.50 2.53
CA ASN A 12 -8.61 12.61 2.06
C ASN A 12 -7.14 12.21 1.95
N GLY A 13 -6.63 11.44 2.91
CA GLY A 13 -5.24 10.95 2.89
C GLY A 13 -4.97 10.05 1.69
N CYS A 14 -5.97 9.30 1.24
CA CYS A 14 -5.84 8.45 0.05
C CYS A 14 -5.60 9.28 -1.20
N VAL A 15 -6.26 10.43 -1.30
CA VAL A 15 -6.08 11.37 -2.42
C VAL A 15 -4.64 11.89 -2.45
N VAL A 16 -4.11 12.22 -1.27
CA VAL A 16 -2.72 12.71 -1.12
C VAL A 16 -1.71 11.64 -1.52
N MET A 17 -1.97 10.40 -1.15
CA MET A 17 -1.04 9.28 -1.40
C MET A 17 -1.02 8.82 -2.86
N LYS A 18 -2.09 9.03 -3.61
CA LYS A 18 -2.20 8.53 -4.98
C LYS A 18 -1.05 8.99 -5.89
N PRO A 19 -0.73 10.30 -5.98
CA PRO A 19 0.39 10.73 -6.82
C PRO A 19 1.74 10.24 -6.31
N ARG A 20 1.91 10.08 -5.00
CA ARG A 20 3.15 9.53 -4.44
C ARG A 20 3.39 8.11 -4.93
N TRP A 21 2.38 7.26 -4.88
CA TRP A 21 2.49 5.90 -5.39
C TRP A 21 2.71 5.88 -6.90
N GLY A 22 2.07 6.79 -7.64
CA GLY A 22 2.29 6.90 -9.07
C GLY A 22 3.74 7.18 -9.42
N GLN A 23 4.40 8.07 -8.67
CA GLN A 23 5.81 8.37 -8.85
C GLN A 23 6.69 7.17 -8.51
N LEU A 24 6.39 6.49 -7.41
CA LEU A 24 7.16 5.33 -6.97
C LEU A 24 7.05 4.17 -7.95
N GLU A 25 5.89 3.95 -8.52
CA GLU A 25 5.68 2.90 -9.51
C GLU A 25 6.49 3.14 -10.78
N LYS A 26 6.72 4.40 -11.13
CA LYS A 26 7.59 4.76 -12.25
C LYS A 26 9.06 4.59 -11.92
N GLU A 27 9.46 4.95 -10.70
CA GLU A 27 10.85 4.87 -10.26
C GLU A 27 11.29 3.43 -9.99
N PHE A 28 10.35 2.59 -9.56
CA PHE A 28 10.62 1.18 -9.20
C PHE A 28 9.72 0.26 -10.00
N PRO A 29 9.99 0.08 -11.32
CA PRO A 29 9.10 -0.73 -12.18
C PRO A 29 8.98 -2.19 -11.75
N TRP A 30 9.94 -2.70 -10.97
CA TRP A 30 9.88 -4.06 -10.43
C TRP A 30 8.91 -4.21 -9.26
N LEU A 31 8.47 -3.09 -8.69
CA LEU A 31 7.55 -3.11 -7.54
C LEU A 31 6.13 -3.42 -8.03
N GLN A 32 5.54 -4.47 -7.47
CA GLN A 32 4.16 -4.82 -7.78
C GLN A 32 3.23 -4.13 -6.79
N THR A 33 2.28 -3.35 -7.30
CA THR A 33 1.30 -2.68 -6.46
C THR A 33 -0.10 -3.00 -6.96
N GLU A 34 -1.05 -3.10 -6.02
CA GLU A 34 -2.47 -3.30 -6.31
C GLU A 34 -3.28 -2.36 -5.43
N PHE A 35 -4.33 -1.79 -5.99
CA PHE A 35 -5.23 -0.93 -5.26
C PHE A 35 -6.56 -1.65 -5.01
N TYR A 36 -7.07 -1.52 -3.78
CA TYR A 36 -8.38 -2.07 -3.39
C TYR A 36 -9.19 -0.99 -2.70
N ASP A 37 -10.47 -0.92 -3.07
CA ASP A 37 -11.41 0.02 -2.51
C ASP A 37 -12.03 -0.58 -1.24
N TYR A 38 -11.95 0.15 -0.14
CA TYR A 38 -12.44 -0.34 1.16
C TYR A 38 -13.93 -0.68 1.12
N ASP A 39 -14.71 0.09 0.38
CA ASP A 39 -16.17 -0.09 0.33
C ASP A 39 -16.59 -1.16 -0.66
N ARG A 40 -15.81 -1.39 -1.72
CA ARG A 40 -16.18 -2.30 -2.82
C ARG A 40 -15.48 -3.65 -2.74
N ASP A 41 -14.19 -3.65 -2.42
CA ASP A 41 -13.37 -4.87 -2.43
C ASP A 41 -13.40 -5.54 -1.06
N LYS A 42 -14.60 -5.89 -0.59
CA LYS A 42 -14.81 -6.37 0.77
C LYS A 42 -14.12 -7.69 1.07
N ASP A 43 -13.93 -8.55 0.06
CA ASP A 43 -13.22 -9.81 0.23
C ASP A 43 -11.77 -9.57 0.62
N MET A 44 -11.11 -8.62 -0.04
CA MET A 44 -9.72 -8.26 0.27
C MET A 44 -9.61 -7.55 1.60
N VAL A 45 -10.58 -6.68 1.90
CA VAL A 45 -10.64 -5.98 3.19
C VAL A 45 -10.72 -7.00 4.33
N ARG A 46 -11.56 -8.02 4.20
CA ARG A 46 -11.70 -9.07 5.21
C ARG A 46 -10.46 -9.96 5.30
N LYS A 47 -9.92 -10.34 4.13
CA LYS A 47 -8.74 -11.21 4.08
C LYS A 47 -7.57 -10.63 4.86
N TYR A 48 -7.36 -9.31 4.76
CA TYR A 48 -6.25 -8.63 5.41
C TYR A 48 -6.65 -7.86 6.65
N ASN A 49 -7.89 -8.02 7.12
CA ASN A 49 -8.39 -7.35 8.33
C ASN A 49 -8.17 -5.84 8.28
N VAL A 50 -8.49 -5.23 7.15
CA VAL A 50 -8.33 -3.79 6.95
C VAL A 50 -9.44 -3.06 7.67
N THR A 51 -9.08 -1.99 8.40
CA THR A 51 -10.04 -1.14 9.10
C THR A 51 -10.28 0.15 8.33
N ASP A 52 -11.13 1.02 8.87
CA ASP A 52 -11.41 2.32 8.27
C ASP A 52 -10.30 3.37 8.53
N GLU A 53 -9.19 2.96 9.15
CA GLU A 53 -8.01 3.81 9.33
C GLU A 53 -7.22 3.90 8.02
N LEU A 54 -7.83 4.57 7.04
CA LEU A 54 -7.26 4.71 5.70
C LEU A 54 -6.45 6.00 5.57
N PRO A 55 -5.50 6.08 4.63
CA PRO A 55 -5.07 5.01 3.74
C PRO A 55 -4.30 3.93 4.49
N MET A 56 -4.43 2.69 4.04
CA MET A 56 -3.69 1.58 4.64
C MET A 56 -2.89 0.86 3.56
N VAL A 57 -1.64 0.54 3.88
CA VAL A 57 -0.74 -0.14 2.96
C VAL A 57 -0.23 -1.41 3.63
N VAL A 58 -0.36 -2.53 2.93
CA VAL A 58 0.10 -3.83 3.41
C VAL A 58 1.22 -4.31 2.49
N PHE A 59 2.39 -4.60 3.07
CA PHE A 59 3.56 -5.07 2.34
C PHE A 59 3.65 -6.59 2.46
N LEU A 60 3.71 -7.26 1.30
CA LEU A 60 3.81 -8.71 1.23
C LEU A 60 5.18 -9.12 0.68
N ASP A 61 5.73 -10.22 1.20
CA ASP A 61 6.97 -10.80 0.69
C ASP A 61 6.71 -11.66 -0.56
N LYS A 62 7.74 -12.35 -1.03
CA LYS A 62 7.65 -13.20 -2.25
C LYS A 62 6.68 -14.36 -2.09
N GLN A 63 6.47 -14.83 -0.87
CA GLN A 63 5.55 -15.91 -0.57
C GLN A 63 4.12 -15.42 -0.33
N GLY A 64 3.89 -14.11 -0.39
CA GLY A 64 2.59 -13.52 -0.14
C GLY A 64 2.28 -13.29 1.32
N ASN A 65 3.27 -13.37 2.20
CA ASN A 65 3.09 -13.15 3.63
C ASN A 65 3.31 -11.67 3.97
N GLU A 66 2.41 -11.13 4.79
CA GLU A 66 2.53 -9.75 5.25
C GLU A 66 3.72 -9.61 6.20
N PHE A 67 4.58 -8.62 5.95
CA PHE A 67 5.70 -8.34 6.86
C PHE A 67 5.65 -6.91 7.42
N LEU A 68 4.80 -6.05 6.87
CA LEU A 68 4.68 -4.68 7.36
C LEU A 68 3.33 -4.10 6.95
N ARG A 69 2.76 -3.28 7.82
CA ARG A 69 1.49 -2.61 7.58
C ARG A 69 1.58 -1.18 8.10
N ILE A 70 1.16 -0.22 7.30
CA ILE A 70 1.18 1.20 7.68
C ILE A 70 -0.18 1.80 7.43
N SER A 71 -0.71 2.52 8.42
CA SER A 71 -1.94 3.28 8.32
C SER A 71 -1.62 4.77 8.33
N GLY A 72 -2.34 5.54 7.51
CA GLY A 72 -2.17 6.98 7.41
C GLY A 72 -1.22 7.41 6.31
N GLU A 73 -1.04 8.73 6.19
CA GLU A 73 -0.14 9.29 5.19
C GLU A 73 1.30 9.00 5.55
N ILE A 74 2.08 8.67 4.52
CA ILE A 74 3.51 8.37 4.70
C ILE A 74 4.29 9.10 3.60
N SER A 75 5.45 9.67 3.96
CA SER A 75 6.26 10.41 3.02
C SER A 75 6.86 9.50 1.95
N LYS A 76 7.15 10.07 0.78
CA LYS A 76 7.80 9.33 -0.30
C LYS A 76 9.15 8.76 0.16
N GLU A 77 9.91 9.56 0.90
CA GLU A 77 11.24 9.18 1.40
C GLU A 77 11.14 7.95 2.30
N LYS A 78 10.13 7.91 3.17
CA LYS A 78 9.93 6.77 4.06
C LYS A 78 9.54 5.52 3.29
N ILE A 79 8.69 5.66 2.28
CA ILE A 79 8.31 4.52 1.43
C ILE A 79 9.55 3.98 0.70
N VAL A 80 10.37 4.86 0.12
CA VAL A 80 11.61 4.46 -0.57
C VAL A 80 12.52 3.70 0.39
N GLU A 81 12.69 4.20 1.60
CA GLU A 81 13.50 3.54 2.62
C GLU A 81 13.02 2.11 2.89
N ILE A 82 11.70 1.93 3.03
CA ILE A 82 11.11 0.60 3.26
C ILE A 82 11.32 -0.31 2.05
N ILE A 83 11.08 0.20 0.86
CA ILE A 83 11.22 -0.58 -0.37
C ILE A 83 12.66 -1.07 -0.54
N LEU A 84 13.63 -0.18 -0.39
CA LEU A 84 15.04 -0.53 -0.57
C LEU A 84 15.57 -1.45 0.51
N ALA A 85 15.11 -1.27 1.76
CA ALA A 85 15.51 -2.13 2.86
C ALA A 85 14.96 -3.55 2.73
N ASN A 86 13.87 -3.74 1.98
CA ASN A 86 13.18 -5.03 1.89
C ASN A 86 13.07 -5.56 0.46
N LYS A 87 13.88 -5.05 -0.47
CA LYS A 87 13.71 -5.38 -1.89
C LYS A 87 13.90 -6.86 -2.21
N ASP A 88 14.57 -7.60 -1.34
CA ASP A 88 14.79 -9.04 -1.53
C ASP A 88 13.63 -9.89 -0.99
N LYS A 89 12.64 -9.28 -0.42
CA LYS A 89 11.44 -9.97 0.09
C LYS A 89 10.31 -10.08 -0.99
#